data_3a1439bc5034f55ef164c9f7b3e594f6
#
_entry.id   3a1439bc5034f55ef164c9f7b3e594f6
#
_cell.length_a   1.000
_cell.length_b   1.000
_cell.length_c   1.000
_cell.angle_alpha   90.00
_cell.angle_beta   90.00
_cell.angle_gamma   90.00
#
_symmetry.space_group_name_H-M   'P 1'
#
loop_
_entity.id
_entity.type
_entity.pdbx_description
1 polymer ?
#
loop_
_entity_poly.entity_id
_entity_poly.type
_entity_poly.pdbx_seq_one_letter_code
_entity_poly.pdbx_strand_id
1 'polypeptide(L)'
;SDRNRLCVMDLGSKKKTYITESFESGVDDYCWNNNSQSLYFVGVWHGTSMIYSTNLNGEVKKLTDGMYDYGSVAMAGDKVITKRHSISAADEIYTLTPADGRLAQISHENDHIFNQLKLGKVEERWTKTTDGKQMLSWVIYPTNFDPNKKYPTLLFCEGGPQSPVSQFWSYRWNFQIMAANDYIIIA
;
A
#
# COMPACT_ATOMS: atom_id res chain seq x y z
N SER A 1 15.98 -13.75 5.47
CA SER A 1 14.81 -13.06 5.98
C SER A 1 13.55 -13.80 5.55
N ASP A 2 12.61 -13.90 6.44
CA ASP A 2 11.46 -14.77 6.29
C ASP A 2 10.28 -13.99 5.69
N ARG A 3 10.43 -13.55 4.44
CA ARG A 3 9.33 -12.94 3.69
C ARG A 3 8.35 -14.00 3.22
N ASN A 4 7.07 -13.69 3.26
CA ASN A 4 6.02 -14.55 2.71
C ASN A 4 6.15 -14.63 1.19
N ARG A 5 6.07 -15.84 0.64
CA ARG A 5 6.15 -16.10 -0.79
C ARG A 5 4.98 -16.95 -1.26
N LEU A 6 4.51 -16.72 -2.46
CA LEU A 6 3.55 -17.62 -3.10
C LEU A 6 4.27 -18.90 -3.57
N CYS A 7 3.72 -20.02 -3.15
CA CYS A 7 4.17 -21.33 -3.54
C CYS A 7 3.02 -22.10 -4.17
N VAL A 8 3.21 -22.58 -5.38
CA VAL A 8 2.27 -23.48 -6.05
C VAL A 8 2.78 -24.90 -5.93
N MET A 9 1.92 -25.84 -5.53
CA MET A 9 2.23 -27.25 -5.42
C MET A 9 1.41 -28.04 -6.44
N ASP A 10 2.09 -28.82 -7.28
CA ASP A 10 1.44 -29.81 -8.13
C ASP A 10 0.94 -30.98 -7.27
N LEU A 11 -0.34 -31.29 -7.35
CA LEU A 11 -0.97 -32.28 -6.47
C LEU A 11 -0.58 -33.72 -6.80
N GLY A 12 -0.21 -34.02 -8.04
CA GLY A 12 0.23 -35.34 -8.47
C GLY A 12 1.66 -35.63 -8.01
N SER A 13 2.59 -34.78 -8.41
CA SER A 13 4.04 -34.97 -8.13
C SER A 13 4.47 -34.44 -6.76
N LYS A 14 3.63 -33.66 -6.07
CA LYS A 14 3.93 -32.94 -4.82
C LYS A 14 5.08 -31.92 -4.96
N LYS A 15 5.49 -31.60 -6.20
CA LYS A 15 6.51 -30.61 -6.46
C LYS A 15 6.01 -29.21 -6.09
N LYS A 16 6.83 -28.49 -5.35
CA LYS A 16 6.61 -27.07 -4.97
C LYS A 16 7.42 -26.14 -5.87
N THR A 17 6.78 -25.05 -6.29
CA THR A 17 7.43 -23.99 -7.08
C THR A 17 7.10 -22.64 -6.46
N TYR A 18 8.13 -21.88 -6.09
CA TYR A 18 7.96 -20.51 -5.56
C TYR A 18 7.87 -19.54 -6.73
N ILE A 19 6.70 -18.94 -6.91
CA ILE A 19 6.40 -18.07 -8.06
C ILE A 19 6.56 -16.57 -7.79
N THR A 20 6.98 -16.20 -6.58
CA THR A 20 7.33 -14.80 -6.21
C THR A 20 8.75 -14.70 -5.67
N GLU A 21 9.65 -15.58 -6.10
CA GLU A 21 11.06 -15.59 -5.64
C GLU A 21 11.79 -14.30 -6.06
N SER A 22 11.48 -13.77 -7.25
CA SER A 22 12.03 -12.52 -7.78
C SER A 22 11.45 -11.25 -7.12
N PHE A 23 10.34 -11.37 -6.38
CA PHE A 23 9.76 -10.24 -5.67
C PHE A 23 10.49 -9.99 -4.36
N GLU A 24 11.06 -8.80 -4.19
CA GLU A 24 11.97 -8.50 -3.09
C GLU A 24 11.30 -8.27 -1.73
N SER A 25 9.96 -8.18 -1.70
CA SER A 25 9.17 -8.03 -0.47
C SER A 25 8.27 -9.23 -0.19
N GLY A 26 7.49 -9.16 0.88
CA GLY A 26 6.50 -10.18 1.25
C GLY A 26 5.20 -10.06 0.45
N VAL A 27 4.46 -11.15 0.41
CA VAL A 27 3.09 -11.22 -0.11
C VAL A 27 2.12 -11.21 1.08
N ASP A 28 1.16 -10.29 1.07
CA ASP A 28 0.20 -10.11 2.18
C ASP A 28 -1.13 -10.81 1.90
N ASP A 29 -1.64 -10.73 0.66
CA ASP A 29 -2.88 -11.37 0.24
C ASP A 29 -2.79 -11.76 -1.24
N TYR A 30 -3.58 -12.75 -1.66
CA TYR A 30 -3.56 -13.21 -3.05
C TYR A 30 -4.87 -13.87 -3.48
N CYS A 31 -5.13 -13.88 -4.80
CA CYS A 31 -6.17 -14.68 -5.42
C CYS A 31 -5.73 -15.25 -6.77
N TRP A 32 -6.33 -16.37 -7.15
CA TRP A 32 -6.17 -16.92 -8.50
C TRP A 32 -6.93 -16.10 -9.53
N ASN A 33 -6.32 -15.92 -10.70
CA ASN A 33 -7.04 -15.52 -11.90
C ASN A 33 -7.97 -16.68 -12.34
N ASN A 34 -9.12 -16.36 -12.92
CA ASN A 34 -10.09 -17.35 -13.41
C ASN A 34 -9.53 -18.30 -14.48
N ASN A 35 -8.45 -17.91 -15.16
CA ASN A 35 -7.77 -18.76 -16.13
C ASN A 35 -6.90 -19.86 -15.48
N SER A 36 -6.71 -19.84 -14.18
CA SER A 36 -5.84 -20.75 -13.40
C SER A 36 -4.36 -20.77 -13.87
N GLN A 37 -3.90 -19.76 -14.60
CA GLN A 37 -2.53 -19.63 -15.10
C GLN A 37 -1.74 -18.51 -14.43
N SER A 38 -2.41 -17.67 -13.65
CA SER A 38 -1.81 -16.52 -12.97
C SER A 38 -2.52 -16.23 -11.66
N LEU A 39 -1.85 -15.46 -10.81
CA LEU A 39 -2.38 -14.96 -9.54
C LEU A 39 -2.23 -13.45 -9.49
N TYR A 40 -3.13 -12.82 -8.74
CA TYR A 40 -2.98 -11.45 -8.28
C TYR A 40 -2.60 -11.46 -6.81
N PHE A 41 -1.74 -10.55 -6.39
CA PHE A 41 -1.33 -10.46 -5.00
C PHE A 41 -1.07 -9.02 -4.56
N VAL A 42 -1.18 -8.79 -3.26
CA VAL A 42 -0.78 -7.55 -2.60
C VAL A 42 0.62 -7.72 -2.02
N GLY A 43 1.48 -6.74 -2.26
CA GLY A 43 2.81 -6.72 -1.69
C GLY A 43 3.28 -5.31 -1.37
N VAL A 44 3.99 -5.15 -0.26
CA VAL A 44 4.55 -3.86 0.17
C VAL A 44 5.87 -3.60 -0.52
N TRP A 45 6.00 -2.42 -1.10
CA TRP A 45 7.26 -1.94 -1.67
C TRP A 45 7.36 -0.42 -1.56
N HIS A 46 8.46 0.08 -1.03
CA HIS A 46 8.71 1.51 -0.84
C HIS A 46 7.57 2.24 -0.10
N GLY A 47 7.11 1.66 1.03
CA GLY A 47 6.10 2.29 1.89
C GLY A 47 4.69 2.38 1.28
N THR A 48 4.39 1.56 0.27
CA THR A 48 3.05 1.42 -0.33
C THR A 48 2.71 -0.05 -0.52
N SER A 49 1.44 -0.43 -0.33
CA SER A 49 0.94 -1.78 -0.62
C SER A 49 0.26 -1.79 -1.98
N MET A 50 0.89 -2.42 -2.98
CA MET A 50 0.42 -2.40 -4.37
C MET A 50 -0.08 -3.77 -4.82
N ILE A 51 -0.90 -3.77 -5.87
CA ILE A 51 -1.36 -5.01 -6.52
C ILE A 51 -0.38 -5.38 -7.63
N TYR A 52 -0.01 -6.65 -7.63
CA TYR A 52 0.84 -7.27 -8.62
C TYR A 52 0.14 -8.47 -9.25
N SER A 53 0.58 -8.90 -10.41
CA SER A 53 0.28 -10.21 -10.97
C SER A 53 1.54 -11.05 -11.07
N THR A 54 1.37 -12.36 -11.00
CA THR A 54 2.44 -13.33 -11.31
C THR A 54 1.86 -14.51 -12.09
N ASN A 55 2.62 -15.04 -13.02
CA ASN A 55 2.30 -16.30 -13.70
C ASN A 55 2.98 -17.48 -12.98
N LEU A 56 2.71 -18.70 -13.44
CA LEU A 56 3.30 -19.91 -12.89
C LEU A 56 4.82 -20.04 -13.14
N ASN A 57 5.40 -19.24 -14.03
CA ASN A 57 6.83 -19.16 -14.27
C ASN A 57 7.54 -18.13 -13.36
N GLY A 58 6.81 -17.40 -12.54
CA GLY A 58 7.36 -16.42 -11.59
C GLY A 58 7.63 -15.05 -12.18
N GLU A 59 7.03 -14.71 -13.32
CA GLU A 59 7.09 -13.37 -13.89
C GLU A 59 6.13 -12.45 -13.13
N VAL A 60 6.70 -11.50 -12.38
CA VAL A 60 5.95 -10.55 -11.56
C VAL A 60 5.79 -9.23 -12.31
N LYS A 61 4.57 -8.70 -12.33
CA LYS A 61 4.24 -7.40 -12.92
C LYS A 61 3.42 -6.56 -11.95
N LYS A 62 3.83 -5.30 -11.74
CA LYS A 62 3.06 -4.32 -10.97
C LYS A 62 1.83 -3.85 -11.76
N LEU A 63 0.67 -3.78 -11.14
CA LEU A 63 -0.60 -3.40 -11.76
C LEU A 63 -1.13 -2.04 -11.29
N THR A 64 -0.73 -1.57 -10.13
CA THR A 64 -1.21 -0.31 -9.54
C THR A 64 -0.06 0.58 -9.12
N ASP A 65 -0.30 1.89 -9.11
CA ASP A 65 0.65 2.92 -8.72
C ASP A 65 0.01 3.96 -7.78
N GLY A 66 0.83 4.89 -7.28
CA GLY A 66 0.40 6.02 -6.45
C GLY A 66 0.70 5.81 -4.97
N MET A 67 0.31 6.80 -4.16
CA MET A 67 0.49 6.78 -2.70
C MET A 67 -0.77 6.19 -2.03
N TYR A 68 -0.89 4.87 -2.11
CA TYR A 68 -2.04 4.11 -1.59
C TYR A 68 -1.58 2.79 -0.98
N ASP A 69 -2.43 2.23 -0.13
CA ASP A 69 -2.38 0.85 0.28
C ASP A 69 -3.62 0.10 -0.22
N TYR A 70 -3.37 -1.01 -0.92
CA TYR A 70 -4.38 -1.99 -1.29
C TYR A 70 -4.34 -3.13 -0.27
N GLY A 71 -5.50 -3.39 0.38
CA GLY A 71 -5.51 -4.28 1.55
C GLY A 71 -5.88 -5.73 1.26
N SER A 72 -6.48 -6.01 0.11
CA SER A 72 -6.91 -7.37 -0.25
C SER A 72 -7.20 -7.49 -1.74
N VAL A 73 -7.25 -8.70 -2.26
CA VAL A 73 -7.60 -8.99 -3.65
C VAL A 73 -8.55 -10.19 -3.74
N ALA A 74 -9.59 -10.06 -4.55
CA ALA A 74 -10.52 -11.15 -4.88
C ALA A 74 -10.99 -11.02 -6.33
N MET A 75 -11.23 -12.13 -7.01
CA MET A 75 -11.80 -12.11 -8.36
C MET A 75 -13.33 -11.96 -8.33
N ALA A 76 -13.84 -11.08 -9.20
CA ALA A 76 -15.25 -10.93 -9.49
C ALA A 76 -15.43 -10.76 -11.00
N GLY A 77 -15.81 -11.84 -11.67
CA GLY A 77 -15.83 -11.88 -13.13
C GLY A 77 -14.42 -11.69 -13.70
N ASP A 78 -14.25 -10.71 -14.58
CA ASP A 78 -12.97 -10.33 -15.20
C ASP A 78 -12.19 -9.26 -14.42
N LYS A 79 -12.68 -8.85 -13.25
CA LYS A 79 -12.09 -7.79 -12.43
C LYS A 79 -11.56 -8.32 -11.12
N VAL A 80 -10.55 -7.64 -10.60
CA VAL A 80 -10.09 -7.80 -9.22
C VAL A 80 -10.84 -6.79 -8.35
N ILE A 81 -11.48 -7.27 -7.29
CA ILE A 81 -12.04 -6.45 -6.22
C ILE A 81 -10.97 -6.24 -5.17
N THR A 82 -10.84 -5.03 -4.69
CA THR A 82 -9.86 -4.66 -3.66
C THR A 82 -10.40 -3.55 -2.78
N LYS A 83 -9.91 -3.44 -1.57
CA LYS A 83 -10.05 -2.23 -0.76
C LYS A 83 -8.80 -1.37 -0.88
N ARG A 84 -8.97 -0.07 -0.86
CA ARG A 84 -7.88 0.91 -0.96
C ARG A 84 -8.07 2.01 0.06
N HIS A 85 -6.98 2.38 0.70
CA HIS A 85 -6.88 3.55 1.57
C HIS A 85 -5.57 4.31 1.36
N SER A 86 -5.41 5.40 2.08
CA SER A 86 -4.15 6.13 2.22
C SER A 86 -4.11 6.84 3.56
N ILE A 87 -2.99 7.49 3.89
CA ILE A 87 -2.88 8.38 5.06
C ILE A 87 -4.00 9.45 5.06
N SER A 88 -4.56 9.77 3.90
CA SER A 88 -5.57 10.82 3.71
C SER A 88 -6.97 10.31 3.35
N ALA A 89 -7.20 9.00 3.36
CA ALA A 89 -8.50 8.43 2.99
C ALA A 89 -8.70 7.06 3.65
N ALA A 90 -9.87 6.86 4.26
CA ALA A 90 -10.28 5.57 4.80
C ALA A 90 -10.55 4.55 3.68
N ASP A 91 -10.69 3.27 4.06
CA ASP A 91 -10.97 2.18 3.12
C ASP A 91 -12.24 2.42 2.29
N GLU A 92 -12.09 2.32 0.97
CA GLU A 92 -13.19 2.19 0.01
C GLU A 92 -12.93 1.00 -0.90
N ILE A 93 -14.00 0.46 -1.49
CA ILE A 93 -13.91 -0.68 -2.39
C ILE A 93 -13.70 -0.20 -3.83
N TYR A 94 -12.77 -0.85 -4.50
CA TYR A 94 -12.40 -0.59 -5.90
C TYR A 94 -12.46 -1.86 -6.73
N THR A 95 -12.70 -1.68 -8.02
CA THR A 95 -12.43 -2.71 -9.03
C THR A 95 -11.19 -2.33 -9.82
N LEU A 96 -10.34 -3.30 -10.08
CA LEU A 96 -9.21 -3.20 -11.01
C LEU A 96 -9.49 -4.11 -12.22
N THR A 97 -9.40 -3.55 -13.42
CA THR A 97 -9.41 -4.32 -14.67
C THR A 97 -7.96 -4.67 -15.03
N PRO A 98 -7.51 -5.93 -14.88
CA PRO A 98 -6.09 -6.27 -15.03
C PRO A 98 -5.53 -6.06 -16.43
N ALA A 99 -6.39 -6.09 -17.45
CA ALA A 99 -5.99 -5.98 -18.85
C ALA A 99 -5.44 -4.59 -19.20
N ASP A 100 -6.00 -3.54 -18.63
CA ASP A 100 -5.66 -2.14 -18.90
C ASP A 100 -5.24 -1.33 -17.67
N GLY A 101 -5.27 -1.94 -16.48
CA GLY A 101 -4.92 -1.30 -15.21
C GLY A 101 -5.97 -0.30 -14.70
N ARG A 102 -7.15 -0.24 -15.32
CA ARG A 102 -8.18 0.72 -14.95
C ARG A 102 -8.77 0.40 -13.58
N LEU A 103 -8.71 1.39 -12.70
CA LEU A 103 -9.33 1.37 -11.38
C LEU A 103 -10.65 2.15 -11.40
N ALA A 104 -11.67 1.63 -10.71
CA ALA A 104 -12.92 2.32 -10.46
C ALA A 104 -13.34 2.12 -9.01
N GLN A 105 -13.63 3.21 -8.31
CA GLN A 105 -14.23 3.18 -6.97
C GLN A 105 -15.70 2.75 -7.11
N ILE A 106 -16.14 1.84 -6.25
CA ILE A 106 -17.50 1.31 -6.26
C ILE A 106 -18.24 1.48 -4.93
N SER A 107 -17.54 1.85 -3.84
CA SER A 107 -18.15 2.29 -2.60
C SER A 107 -17.80 3.75 -2.32
N HIS A 108 -18.68 4.46 -1.58
CA HIS A 108 -18.59 5.87 -1.28
C HIS A 108 -19.01 6.15 0.17
N GLU A 109 -18.72 5.19 1.05
CA GLU A 109 -19.18 5.22 2.44
C GLU A 109 -18.59 6.37 3.24
N ASN A 110 -17.38 6.79 2.89
CA ASN A 110 -16.67 7.84 3.61
C ASN A 110 -16.75 9.23 2.94
N ASP A 111 -17.27 9.34 1.72
CA ASP A 111 -17.28 10.59 0.94
C ASP A 111 -18.00 11.73 1.68
N HIS A 112 -19.10 11.45 2.37
CA HIS A 112 -19.87 12.45 3.12
C HIS A 112 -19.07 13.07 4.27
N ILE A 113 -18.05 12.39 4.79
CA ILE A 113 -17.13 12.91 5.81
C ILE A 113 -15.95 13.62 5.14
N PHE A 114 -15.25 12.92 4.24
CA PHE A 114 -14.01 13.44 3.63
C PHE A 114 -14.23 14.70 2.80
N ASN A 115 -15.39 14.86 2.14
CA ASN A 115 -15.75 16.07 1.40
C ASN A 115 -15.88 17.32 2.28
N GLN A 116 -15.99 17.19 3.61
CA GLN A 116 -16.05 18.27 4.57
C GLN A 116 -14.71 18.56 5.26
N LEU A 117 -13.70 17.69 5.06
CA LEU A 117 -12.41 17.80 5.72
C LEU A 117 -11.40 18.53 4.82
N LYS A 118 -10.62 19.38 5.45
CA LYS A 118 -9.42 19.93 4.85
C LYS A 118 -8.22 19.18 5.41
N LEU A 119 -7.61 18.36 4.58
CA LEU A 119 -6.48 17.52 4.97
C LEU A 119 -5.15 18.19 4.66
N GLY A 120 -4.13 17.85 5.44
CA GLY A 120 -2.75 18.26 5.20
C GLY A 120 -2.13 17.50 4.03
N LYS A 121 -1.18 18.14 3.33
CA LYS A 121 -0.41 17.51 2.26
C LYS A 121 0.42 16.35 2.82
N VAL A 122 0.42 15.22 2.14
CA VAL A 122 1.34 14.10 2.38
C VAL A 122 2.43 14.13 1.32
N GLU A 123 3.68 13.98 1.73
CA GLU A 123 4.86 14.03 0.85
C GLU A 123 5.76 12.83 1.12
N GLU A 124 6.19 12.17 0.06
CA GLU A 124 7.25 11.18 0.10
C GLU A 124 8.60 11.88 0.20
N ARG A 125 9.43 11.47 1.17
CA ARG A 125 10.77 12.04 1.35
C ARG A 125 11.82 10.96 1.53
N TRP A 126 12.82 10.99 0.67
CA TRP A 126 13.99 10.15 0.75
C TRP A 126 15.16 10.92 1.38
N THR A 127 15.71 10.36 2.44
CA THR A 127 16.82 10.97 3.18
C THR A 127 18.01 10.02 3.18
N LYS A 128 19.18 10.53 2.82
CA LYS A 128 20.43 9.75 2.89
C LYS A 128 20.83 9.55 4.35
N THR A 129 21.00 8.29 4.74
CA THR A 129 21.44 7.89 6.08
C THR A 129 22.96 7.97 6.22
N THR A 130 23.49 7.89 7.45
CA THR A 130 24.92 7.95 7.75
C THR A 130 25.72 6.81 7.14
N ASP A 131 25.07 5.65 6.89
CA ASP A 131 25.67 4.48 6.21
C ASP A 131 25.51 4.55 4.67
N GLY A 132 25.01 5.68 4.14
CA GLY A 132 24.91 5.94 2.71
C GLY A 132 23.66 5.39 2.02
N LYS A 133 22.77 4.74 2.74
CA LYS A 133 21.50 4.24 2.21
C LYS A 133 20.45 5.35 2.09
N GLN A 134 19.32 5.04 1.45
CA GLN A 134 18.17 5.92 1.35
C GLN A 134 17.09 5.44 2.32
N MET A 135 16.61 6.33 3.16
CA MET A 135 15.50 6.09 4.08
C MET A 135 14.27 6.84 3.59
N LEU A 136 13.19 6.10 3.37
CA LEU A 136 11.88 6.68 3.07
C LEU A 136 11.23 7.17 4.35
N SER A 137 10.58 8.34 4.26
CA SER A 137 9.69 8.87 5.29
C SER A 137 8.48 9.52 4.62
N TRP A 138 7.32 9.38 5.23
CA TRP A 138 6.14 10.15 4.91
C TRP A 138 6.14 11.43 5.75
N VAL A 139 6.01 12.58 5.11
CA VAL A 139 5.89 13.87 5.79
C VAL A 139 4.47 14.38 5.60
N ILE A 140 3.75 14.55 6.70
CA ILE A 140 2.38 15.07 6.70
C ILE A 140 2.43 16.48 7.28
N TYR A 141 2.02 17.45 6.47
CA TYR A 141 2.05 18.86 6.83
C TYR A 141 0.74 19.30 7.50
N PRO A 142 0.78 20.35 8.35
CA PRO A 142 -0.41 21.01 8.84
C PRO A 142 -1.38 21.41 7.72
N THR A 143 -2.67 21.39 8.00
CA THR A 143 -3.73 21.72 7.03
C THR A 143 -3.56 23.12 6.38
N ASN A 144 -3.03 24.10 7.16
CA ASN A 144 -2.75 25.46 6.71
C ASN A 144 -1.25 25.74 6.73
N PHE A 145 -0.44 24.80 6.23
CA PHE A 145 1.01 24.90 6.26
C PHE A 145 1.52 26.16 5.56
N ASP A 146 2.36 26.92 6.25
CA ASP A 146 3.07 28.10 5.74
C ASP A 146 4.59 27.81 5.82
N PRO A 147 5.30 27.74 4.69
CA PRO A 147 6.74 27.44 4.68
C PRO A 147 7.61 28.48 5.40
N ASN A 148 7.06 29.68 5.69
CA ASN A 148 7.77 30.74 6.41
C ASN A 148 7.61 30.63 7.93
N LYS A 149 6.80 29.72 8.42
CA LYS A 149 6.60 29.44 9.85
C LYS A 149 7.38 28.22 10.31
N LYS A 150 7.68 28.17 11.60
CA LYS A 150 8.22 26.98 12.27
C LYS A 150 7.07 26.22 12.93
N TYR A 151 7.10 24.91 12.80
CA TYR A 151 6.11 24.01 13.39
C TYR A 151 6.79 23.00 14.30
N PRO A 152 6.19 22.61 15.41
CA PRO A 152 6.64 21.46 16.16
C PRO A 152 6.51 20.22 15.31
N THR A 153 7.47 19.30 15.45
CA THR A 153 7.52 18.08 14.64
C THR A 153 7.39 16.86 15.54
N LEU A 154 6.51 15.94 15.16
CA LEU A 154 6.35 14.63 15.79
C LEU A 154 6.97 13.57 14.88
N LEU A 155 7.87 12.77 15.43
CA LEU A 155 8.40 11.58 14.80
C LEU A 155 7.57 10.37 15.25
N PHE A 156 6.91 9.71 14.32
CA PHE A 156 6.23 8.43 14.57
C PHE A 156 7.23 7.29 14.33
N CYS A 157 7.49 6.52 15.38
CA CYS A 157 8.38 5.36 15.30
C CYS A 157 7.52 4.08 15.25
N GLU A 158 7.54 3.41 14.08
CA GLU A 158 6.88 2.11 13.92
C GLU A 158 7.67 1.03 14.67
N GLY A 159 6.93 0.11 15.28
CA GLY A 159 7.49 -1.05 15.96
C GLY A 159 7.62 -2.28 15.06
N GLY A 160 8.16 -3.38 15.62
CA GLY A 160 8.05 -4.68 15.03
C GLY A 160 9.18 -5.24 14.18
N PRO A 161 10.40 -4.88 14.23
CA PRO A 161 11.31 -3.94 13.57
C PRO A 161 11.39 -4.11 12.03
N GLN A 162 10.62 -4.98 11.40
CA GLN A 162 10.67 -5.30 9.95
C GLN A 162 9.43 -4.82 9.20
N SER A 163 8.59 -3.99 9.81
CA SER A 163 7.40 -3.41 9.19
C SER A 163 7.66 -1.96 8.77
N PRO A 164 7.47 -1.58 7.51
CA PRO A 164 7.53 -0.18 7.12
C PRO A 164 6.25 0.56 7.54
N VAL A 165 6.36 1.85 7.81
CA VAL A 165 5.19 2.72 7.75
C VAL A 165 4.79 2.85 6.28
N SER A 166 3.59 2.39 5.94
CA SER A 166 3.03 2.50 4.60
C SER A 166 2.04 3.68 4.51
N GLN A 167 1.18 3.67 3.52
CA GLN A 167 0.06 4.61 3.41
C GLN A 167 -1.12 4.22 4.32
N PHE A 168 -0.87 3.52 5.44
CA PHE A 168 -1.93 2.95 6.26
C PHE A 168 -2.89 4.00 6.82
N TRP A 169 -4.17 3.67 6.85
CA TRP A 169 -5.21 4.40 7.55
C TRP A 169 -5.43 3.82 8.95
N SER A 170 -5.47 4.68 9.96
CA SER A 170 -5.75 4.27 11.33
C SER A 170 -6.70 5.25 12.01
N TYR A 171 -7.73 4.74 12.67
CA TYR A 171 -8.60 5.55 13.54
C TYR A 171 -7.94 5.83 14.90
N ARG A 172 -6.95 5.06 15.30
CA ARG A 172 -6.21 5.22 16.55
C ARG A 172 -4.99 6.15 16.38
N TRP A 173 -4.21 5.97 15.32
CA TRP A 173 -2.98 6.71 15.03
C TRP A 173 -3.14 7.46 13.71
N ASN A 174 -4.04 8.45 13.72
CA ASN A 174 -4.37 9.20 12.53
C ASN A 174 -3.43 10.39 12.36
N PHE A 175 -2.55 10.33 11.38
CA PHE A 175 -1.57 11.39 11.11
C PHE A 175 -2.22 12.70 10.68
N GLN A 176 -3.35 12.66 9.99
CA GLN A 176 -4.07 13.85 9.58
C GLN A 176 -4.66 14.63 10.77
N ILE A 177 -5.14 13.92 11.79
CA ILE A 177 -5.60 14.55 13.04
C ILE A 177 -4.44 15.20 13.78
N MET A 178 -3.28 14.55 13.84
CA MET A 178 -2.09 15.12 14.46
C MET A 178 -1.62 16.36 13.70
N ALA A 179 -1.58 16.30 12.36
CA ALA A 179 -1.20 17.42 11.50
C ALA A 179 -2.19 18.58 11.56
N ALA A 180 -3.50 18.31 11.74
CA ALA A 180 -4.54 19.34 11.93
C ALA A 180 -4.36 20.15 13.24
N ASN A 181 -3.56 19.66 14.18
CA ASN A 181 -3.17 20.36 15.40
C ASN A 181 -1.83 21.12 15.28
N ASP A 182 -1.50 21.55 14.06
CA ASP A 182 -0.31 22.34 13.72
C ASP A 182 1.03 21.63 13.96
N TYR A 183 1.07 20.30 13.89
CA TYR A 183 2.32 19.54 13.88
C TYR A 183 2.70 19.12 12.47
N ILE A 184 4.00 19.11 12.17
CA ILE A 184 4.54 18.31 11.07
C ILE A 184 4.72 16.89 11.60
N ILE A 185 4.19 15.89 10.89
CA ILE A 185 4.38 14.48 11.23
C ILE A 185 5.41 13.88 10.28
N ILE A 186 6.36 13.13 10.84
CA ILE A 186 7.33 12.32 10.09
C ILE A 186 7.10 10.87 10.50
N ALA A 187 6.77 10.00 9.53
CA ALA A 187 6.46 8.59 9.76
C ALA A 187 7.23 7.67 8.81
#